data_4b47d2593f6f16a7099b97a4dfed7f39
#
_entry.id   4b47d2593f6f16a7099b97a4dfed7f39
#
_cell.length_a   1.000
_cell.length_b   1.000
_cell.length_c   1.000
_cell.angle_alpha   90.00
_cell.angle_beta   90.00
_cell.angle_gamma   90.00
#
_symmetry.space_group_name_H-M   'P 1'
#
loop_
_entity.id
_entity.type
_entity.pdbx_description
1 polymer ?
#
loop_
_entity_poly.entity_id
_entity_poly.type
_entity_poly.pdbx_seq_one_letter_code
_entity_poly.pdbx_strand_id
1 'polypeptide(L)'
;EQIQNIKGIRCFQKRENATNNYSYLPVLIEDDYGITRDQLYDLLKEHDIFARKYFYPLTSDQACFKNKYRNVQLDNARELANRVLVLPLYEKLPFEAIDRIIKLIQENVQE
;
A
#
# COMPACT_ATOMS: atom_id res chain seq x y z
N GLU A 1 14.81 1.28 1.59
CA GLU A 1 15.67 1.92 0.55
C GLU A 1 15.38 1.39 -0.85
N GLN A 2 15.41 0.06 -1.10
CA GLN A 2 15.22 -0.49 -2.44
C GLN A 2 13.86 -0.13 -3.06
N ILE A 3 12.78 -0.24 -2.29
CA ILE A 3 11.42 0.01 -2.78
C ILE A 3 11.16 1.48 -3.15
N GLN A 4 11.89 2.41 -2.56
CA GLN A 4 11.74 3.85 -2.83
C GLN A 4 12.20 4.25 -4.24
N ASN A 5 13.00 3.41 -4.89
CA ASN A 5 13.54 3.64 -6.22
C ASN A 5 12.70 3.00 -7.33
N ILE A 6 11.57 2.36 -6.98
CA ILE A 6 10.69 1.74 -7.96
C ILE A 6 9.74 2.80 -8.49
N LYS A 7 9.70 2.98 -9.81
CA LYS A 7 8.77 3.90 -10.49
C LYS A 7 7.33 3.60 -10.08
N GLY A 8 6.57 4.64 -9.78
CA GLY A 8 5.16 4.50 -9.38
C GLY A 8 4.93 3.97 -7.96
N ILE A 9 5.98 3.77 -7.18
CA ILE A 9 5.85 3.45 -5.76
C ILE A 9 6.29 4.65 -4.92
N ARG A 10 5.38 5.17 -4.12
CA ARG A 10 5.67 6.27 -3.20
C ARG A 10 5.66 5.79 -1.75
N CYS A 11 6.78 5.96 -1.06
CA CYS A 11 6.90 5.69 0.37
C CYS A 11 6.61 6.94 1.19
N PHE A 12 6.10 6.76 2.40
CA PHE A 12 5.92 7.87 3.33
C PHE A 12 7.26 8.34 3.87
N GLN A 13 7.46 9.65 3.89
CA GLN A 13 8.68 10.26 4.42
C GLN A 13 8.72 10.15 5.95
N LYS A 14 9.90 9.86 6.48
CA LYS A 14 10.15 9.91 7.91
C LYS A 14 10.08 11.36 8.39
N ARG A 15 9.36 11.60 9.47
CA ARG A 15 9.34 12.91 10.13
C ARG A 15 10.60 13.10 10.96
N GLU A 16 11.23 14.27 10.86
CA GLU A 16 12.50 14.57 11.55
C GLU A 16 12.38 14.50 13.08
N ASN A 17 11.23 14.93 13.62
CA ASN A 17 10.98 15.00 15.05
C ASN A 17 10.12 13.85 15.60
N ALA A 18 10.17 12.68 14.95
CA ALA A 18 9.41 11.52 15.37
C ALA A 18 10.22 10.23 15.22
N THR A 19 10.10 9.35 16.19
CA THR A 19 10.60 7.98 16.09
C THR A 19 9.56 7.10 15.39
N ASN A 20 10.01 6.24 14.50
CA ASN A 20 9.13 5.28 13.84
C ASN A 20 8.91 4.09 14.78
N ASN A 21 7.67 3.67 14.96
CA ASN A 21 7.32 2.47 15.72
C ASN A 21 7.32 1.19 14.88
N TYR A 22 7.56 1.30 13.56
CA TYR A 22 7.61 0.18 12.62
C TYR A 22 6.38 -0.76 12.64
N SER A 23 5.21 -0.22 13.01
CA SER A 23 3.95 -1.00 13.04
C SER A 23 3.46 -1.38 11.67
N TYR A 24 3.72 -0.53 10.67
CA TYR A 24 3.29 -0.72 9.29
C TYR A 24 4.36 -0.26 8.30
N LEU A 25 4.38 -0.89 7.13
CA LEU A 25 5.14 -0.45 5.96
C LEU A 25 4.17 -0.12 4.83
N PRO A 26 3.51 1.05 4.88
CA PRO A 26 2.62 1.48 3.83
C PRO A 26 3.39 2.03 2.63
N VAL A 27 2.93 1.69 1.44
CA VAL A 27 3.35 2.28 0.17
C VAL A 27 2.11 2.72 -0.60
N LEU A 28 2.26 3.73 -1.45
CA LEU A 28 1.22 4.18 -2.36
C LEU A 28 1.57 3.74 -3.77
N ILE A 29 0.59 3.15 -4.44
CA ILE A 29 0.71 2.74 -5.84
C ILE A 29 0.18 3.88 -6.69
N GLU A 30 1.07 4.55 -7.40
CA GLU A 30 0.75 5.68 -8.26
C GLU A 30 0.40 5.21 -9.66
N ASP A 31 -0.21 6.10 -10.44
CA ASP A 31 -0.71 5.75 -11.78
C ASP A 31 0.41 5.35 -12.74
N ASP A 32 1.61 5.88 -12.55
CA ASP A 32 2.80 5.58 -13.35
C ASP A 32 3.50 4.25 -12.99
N TYR A 33 2.97 3.51 -12.03
CA TYR A 33 3.39 2.12 -11.78
C TYR A 33 2.90 1.17 -12.89
N GLY A 34 1.75 1.49 -13.51
CA GLY A 34 1.20 0.78 -14.67
C GLY A 34 0.11 -0.23 -14.32
N ILE A 35 0.06 -0.79 -13.12
CA ILE A 35 -1.06 -1.57 -12.61
C ILE A 35 -1.62 -0.96 -11.33
N THR A 36 -2.90 -1.20 -11.07
CA THR A 36 -3.57 -0.65 -9.89
C THR A 36 -3.11 -1.35 -8.60
N ARG A 37 -3.33 -0.66 -7.45
CA ARG A 37 -3.13 -1.25 -6.13
C ARG A 37 -3.82 -2.61 -5.96
N ASP A 38 -5.03 -2.75 -6.49
CA ASP A 38 -5.79 -3.98 -6.38
C ASP A 38 -5.20 -5.11 -7.22
N GLN A 39 -4.75 -4.80 -8.43
CA GLN A 39 -4.04 -5.76 -9.28
C GLN A 39 -2.72 -6.21 -8.64
N LEU A 40 -1.96 -5.28 -8.08
CA LEU A 40 -0.73 -5.63 -7.36
C LEU A 40 -1.02 -6.47 -6.11
N TYR A 41 -2.08 -6.15 -5.37
CA TYR A 41 -2.52 -6.94 -4.22
C TYR A 41 -2.83 -8.38 -4.60
N ASP A 42 -3.59 -8.59 -5.68
CA ASP A 42 -3.97 -9.92 -6.16
C ASP A 42 -2.73 -10.69 -6.66
N LEU A 43 -1.84 -10.03 -7.40
CA LEU A 43 -0.57 -10.60 -7.84
C LEU A 43 0.29 -11.07 -6.67
N LEU A 44 0.48 -10.26 -5.65
CA LEU A 44 1.23 -10.61 -4.44
C LEU A 44 0.61 -11.84 -3.75
N LYS A 45 -0.72 -11.87 -3.67
CA LYS A 45 -1.45 -12.98 -3.08
C LYS A 45 -1.28 -14.30 -3.85
N GLU A 46 -1.25 -14.26 -5.18
CA GLU A 46 -0.95 -15.42 -6.04
C GLU A 46 0.44 -16.01 -5.78
N HIS A 47 1.35 -15.18 -5.27
CA HIS A 47 2.70 -15.59 -4.88
C HIS A 47 2.87 -15.83 -3.37
N ASP A 48 1.77 -16.06 -2.63
CA ASP A 48 1.76 -16.28 -1.19
C ASP A 48 2.32 -15.10 -0.36
N ILE A 49 2.22 -13.88 -0.88
CA ILE A 49 2.59 -12.64 -0.19
C ILE A 49 1.31 -11.91 0.21
N PHE A 50 1.03 -11.88 1.51
CA PHE A 50 -0.21 -11.30 2.05
C PHE A 50 0.00 -9.85 2.48
N ALA A 51 -0.09 -8.93 1.54
CA ALA A 51 -0.21 -7.50 1.80
C ALA A 51 -1.59 -7.14 2.36
N ARG A 52 -1.78 -5.91 2.82
CA ARG A 52 -3.05 -5.45 3.39
C ARG A 52 -3.45 -4.09 2.82
N LYS A 53 -4.75 -3.88 2.65
CA LYS A 53 -5.32 -2.62 2.18
C LYS A 53 -5.77 -1.78 3.39
N TYR A 54 -4.84 -1.24 4.17
CA TYR A 54 -5.15 -0.47 5.37
C TYR A 54 -5.19 1.04 5.09
N PHE A 55 -6.30 1.70 5.19
CA PHE A 55 -7.60 1.16 5.56
C PHE A 55 -8.56 1.35 4.38
N TYR A 56 -9.03 0.28 3.86
CA TYR A 56 -9.98 0.24 2.77
C TYR A 56 -11.06 -0.81 3.08
N PRO A 57 -12.35 -0.51 2.81
CA PRO A 57 -12.89 0.79 2.38
C PRO A 57 -12.82 1.85 3.49
N LEU A 58 -13.07 3.13 3.13
CA LEU A 58 -13.20 4.19 4.13
C LEU A 58 -14.30 3.87 5.15
N THR A 59 -14.12 4.32 6.39
CA THR A 59 -15.13 4.13 7.45
C THR A 59 -16.52 4.65 7.04
N SER A 60 -16.53 5.81 6.35
CA SER A 60 -17.77 6.40 5.79
C SER A 60 -18.48 5.52 4.75
N ASP A 61 -17.75 4.63 4.10
CA ASP A 61 -18.27 3.75 3.05
C ASP A 61 -18.72 2.39 3.57
N GLN A 62 -18.53 2.11 4.86
CA GLN A 62 -18.98 0.89 5.50
C GLN A 62 -20.52 0.78 5.44
N ALA A 63 -21.02 -0.45 5.28
CA ALA A 63 -22.45 -0.73 5.08
C ALA A 63 -23.35 -0.09 6.16
N CYS A 64 -22.88 -0.03 7.40
CA CYS A 64 -23.61 0.61 8.50
C CYS A 64 -23.75 2.14 8.37
N PHE A 65 -22.92 2.79 7.54
CA PHE A 65 -22.96 4.24 7.31
C PHE A 65 -23.41 4.64 5.91
N LYS A 66 -23.79 3.70 5.08
CA LYS A 66 -23.96 3.78 3.62
C LYS A 66 -24.76 4.98 3.08
N ASN A 67 -25.62 5.60 3.88
CA ASN A 67 -26.42 6.74 3.44
C ASN A 67 -26.17 8.01 4.26
N LYS A 68 -25.49 7.92 5.40
CA LYS A 68 -25.35 9.02 6.34
C LYS A 68 -24.29 10.05 5.92
N TYR A 69 -23.25 9.60 5.22
CA TYR A 69 -22.07 10.42 4.91
C TYR A 69 -21.81 10.58 3.41
N ARG A 70 -22.81 10.32 2.57
CA ARG A 70 -22.67 10.41 1.09
C ARG A 70 -22.22 11.79 0.59
N ASN A 71 -22.55 12.85 1.32
CA ASN A 71 -22.26 14.23 0.91
C ASN A 71 -20.98 14.78 1.56
N VAL A 72 -20.24 13.96 2.33
CA VAL A 72 -18.97 14.39 2.93
C VAL A 72 -17.86 14.23 1.90
N GLN A 73 -17.22 15.33 1.56
CA GLN A 73 -16.05 15.33 0.68
C GLN A 73 -14.83 14.82 1.47
N LEU A 74 -14.29 13.68 1.07
CA LEU A 74 -13.13 13.02 1.66
C LEU A 74 -12.11 12.68 0.57
N ASP A 75 -11.85 13.62 -0.33
CA ASP A 75 -11.06 13.37 -1.55
C ASP A 75 -9.67 12.82 -1.23
N ASN A 76 -8.94 13.44 -0.32
CA ASN A 76 -7.60 12.98 0.09
C ASN A 76 -7.64 11.60 0.75
N ALA A 77 -8.62 11.37 1.63
CA ALA A 77 -8.75 10.07 2.30
C ALA A 77 -9.14 8.97 1.32
N ARG A 78 -9.98 9.28 0.36
CA ARG A 78 -10.42 8.36 -0.70
C ARG A 78 -9.27 8.02 -1.65
N GLU A 79 -8.50 9.02 -2.06
CA GLU A 79 -7.31 8.83 -2.88
C GLU A 79 -6.30 7.92 -2.17
N LEU A 80 -5.97 8.21 -0.92
CA LEU A 80 -5.08 7.36 -0.11
C LEU A 80 -5.63 5.94 0.05
N ALA A 81 -6.90 5.78 0.37
CA ALA A 81 -7.53 4.47 0.54
C ALA A 81 -7.48 3.62 -0.74
N ASN A 82 -7.55 4.24 -1.91
CA ASN A 82 -7.50 3.55 -3.19
C ASN A 82 -6.08 3.14 -3.60
N ARG A 83 -5.05 3.83 -3.10
CA ARG A 83 -3.64 3.65 -3.50
C ARG A 83 -2.79 2.92 -2.46
N VAL A 84 -3.19 2.93 -1.19
CA VAL A 84 -2.38 2.37 -0.11
C VAL A 84 -2.32 0.85 -0.14
N LEU A 85 -1.10 0.32 -0.04
CA LEU A 85 -0.82 -1.09 0.18
C LEU A 85 0.18 -1.20 1.33
N VAL A 86 -0.15 -2.01 2.34
CA VAL A 86 0.74 -2.27 3.48
C VAL A 86 1.43 -3.59 3.26
N LEU A 87 2.75 -3.54 3.11
CA LEU A 87 3.59 -4.71 2.88
C LEU A 87 3.86 -5.45 4.20
N PRO A 88 4.16 -6.77 4.15
CA PRO A 88 4.52 -7.52 5.33
C PRO A 88 5.72 -6.91 6.05
N LEU A 89 5.59 -6.70 7.36
CA LEU A 89 6.64 -6.18 8.23
C LEU A 89 6.54 -6.85 9.59
N TYR A 90 7.53 -7.64 9.97
CA TYR A 90 7.67 -8.24 11.29
C TYR A 90 9.14 -8.59 11.57
N GLU A 91 9.51 -8.68 12.85
CA GLU A 91 10.90 -8.80 13.31
C GLU A 91 11.69 -9.96 12.67
N LYS A 92 11.03 -11.10 12.45
CA LYS A 92 11.67 -12.31 11.90
C LYS A 92 11.43 -12.51 10.40
N LEU A 93 11.06 -11.44 9.66
CA LEU A 93 10.89 -11.52 8.22
C LEU A 93 12.26 -11.81 7.56
N PRO A 94 12.43 -12.95 6.87
CA PRO A 94 13.70 -13.30 6.25
C PRO A 94 14.07 -12.30 5.14
N PHE A 95 15.37 -12.03 4.97
CA PHE A 95 15.84 -11.14 3.89
C PHE A 95 15.47 -11.67 2.50
N GLU A 96 15.50 -13.00 2.31
CA GLU A 96 15.09 -13.63 1.07
C GLU A 96 13.61 -13.37 0.74
N ALA A 97 12.75 -13.29 1.76
CA ALA A 97 11.34 -12.92 1.57
C ALA A 97 11.20 -11.44 1.18
N ILE A 98 12.03 -10.57 1.76
CA ILE A 98 12.06 -9.15 1.39
C ILE A 98 12.50 -8.99 -0.06
N ASP A 99 13.59 -9.64 -0.45
CA ASP A 99 14.11 -9.59 -1.82
C ASP A 99 13.10 -10.15 -2.82
N ARG A 100 12.39 -11.22 -2.47
CA ARG A 100 11.31 -11.78 -3.30
C ARG A 100 10.16 -10.79 -3.51
N ILE A 101 9.73 -10.10 -2.44
CA ILE A 101 8.67 -9.08 -2.52
C ILE A 101 9.11 -7.94 -3.44
N ILE A 102 10.32 -7.42 -3.24
CA ILE A 102 10.86 -6.30 -4.02
C ILE A 102 11.00 -6.68 -5.48
N LYS A 103 11.56 -7.84 -5.76
CA LYS A 103 11.73 -8.36 -7.13
C LYS A 103 10.39 -8.46 -7.85
N LEU A 104 9.37 -9.05 -7.20
CA LEU A 104 8.05 -9.19 -7.79
C LEU A 104 7.41 -7.83 -8.10
N ILE A 105 7.57 -6.84 -7.21
CA ILE A 105 7.08 -5.49 -7.44
C ILE A 105 7.84 -4.82 -8.60
N GLN A 106 9.16 -5.00 -8.71
CA GLN A 106 9.98 -4.42 -9.78
C GLN A 106 9.66 -4.99 -11.16
N GLU A 107 9.44 -6.31 -11.24
CA GLU A 107 9.14 -7.01 -12.51
C GLU A 107 7.77 -6.65 -13.09
N ASN A 108 6.89 -6.04 -12.31
CA ASN A 108 5.54 -5.67 -12.72
C ASN A 108 5.33 -4.15 -12.90
N VAL A 109 6.41 -3.37 -12.91
CA VAL A 109 6.37 -1.98 -13.37
C VAL A 109 6.15 -1.99 -14.87
N GLN A 110 5.10 -1.33 -15.34
CA GLN A 110 4.88 -1.15 -16.77
C GLN A 110 5.62 0.11 -17.26
N GLU A 111 6.22 0.01 -18.43
CA GLU A 111 6.90 1.11 -19.12
C GLU A 111 5.92 2.15 -19.69
#